data_ff2836eb582130d99fd81d215225205d
#
_entry.id   ff2836eb582130d99fd81d215225205d
#
_cell.length_a   1.000
_cell.length_b   1.000
_cell.length_c   1.000
_cell.angle_alpha   90.00
_cell.angle_beta   90.00
_cell.angle_gamma   90.00
#
_symmetry.space_group_name_H-M   'P 1'
#
loop_
_entity.id
_entity.type
_entity.pdbx_description
1 polymer ?
#
loop_
_entity_poly.entity_id
_entity_poly.type
_entity_poly.pdbx_seq_one_letter_code
_entity_poly.pdbx_strand_id
1 'polypeptide(L)'
;MRAFRCFLLLSFLSVSGFAGAQQPEYRFSRAILAQWHQDSVWSNYQNYAVQFSQIGDYRHALAAQSAFEKGRGGTDTNIRFDPAYLRRFRAVEARTELLKRTATRQLVILNEAHYQPLNRVFTRSLLAGLYRQGFRYLCLEDLANGPGTDAQLNQRKYPTRSTGYYSLEPQYGELERDALALGFALVPYEYVPTENLPDPMARMGAREAGQARNIQQILTQNPQAKIVVHVGYGHLIERLSPDGQFGFMAAFLKKNTGLDPLSIHQVDLLEHADARLDNPYRALMHATGPSVFVDARGTLFNSAQDSTKWDASVYFPPTTYAHGRPTWLLLGSTRHYYPLAAKGLTVAFPCLVRAYKAGEDVEKAIPVDVVEWQSPRADQALVLAKGRYTLLLQDEQGKRQQLTIQAP
;
A
#
# COMPACT_ATOMS: atom_id res chain seq x y z
N MET A 1 -32.68 -13.81 -15.76
CA MET A 1 -32.07 -13.37 -14.50
C MET A 1 -30.73 -14.08 -14.33
N ARG A 2 -29.63 -13.53 -14.86
CA ARG A 2 -28.28 -14.05 -14.62
C ARG A 2 -27.71 -13.26 -13.43
N ALA A 3 -27.44 -13.97 -12.34
CA ALA A 3 -26.97 -13.44 -11.10
C ALA A 3 -25.66 -12.65 -11.30
N PHE A 4 -25.67 -11.41 -10.87
CA PHE A 4 -24.51 -10.54 -10.73
C PHE A 4 -23.63 -11.14 -9.63
N ARG A 5 -22.70 -12.03 -10.00
CA ARG A 5 -21.61 -12.43 -9.08
C ARG A 5 -20.58 -11.30 -9.06
N CYS A 6 -20.85 -10.29 -8.25
CA CYS A 6 -19.84 -9.32 -7.86
C CYS A 6 -18.77 -10.07 -7.08
N PHE A 7 -17.55 -10.11 -7.61
CA PHE A 7 -16.40 -10.64 -6.88
C PHE A 7 -16.07 -9.68 -5.74
N LEU A 8 -16.57 -10.03 -4.57
CA LEU A 8 -16.22 -9.37 -3.33
C LEU A 8 -14.83 -9.84 -2.90
N LEU A 9 -13.85 -8.98 -2.97
CA LEU A 9 -12.64 -9.05 -2.15
C LEU A 9 -13.07 -8.77 -0.69
N LEU A 10 -13.55 -9.80 -0.03
CA LEU A 10 -13.83 -9.78 1.40
C LEU A 10 -12.51 -9.93 2.16
N SER A 11 -11.78 -8.83 2.32
CA SER A 11 -10.81 -8.73 3.42
C SER A 11 -11.59 -8.49 4.70
N PHE A 12 -12.20 -9.54 5.25
CA PHE A 12 -12.67 -9.52 6.65
C PHE A 12 -11.46 -9.58 7.58
N LEU A 13 -10.77 -8.48 7.76
CA LEU A 13 -10.16 -8.21 9.04
C LEU A 13 -11.28 -7.60 9.91
N SER A 14 -11.96 -8.46 10.68
CA SER A 14 -12.72 -8.02 11.83
C SER A 14 -11.73 -7.28 12.74
N VAL A 15 -11.79 -5.97 12.74
CA VAL A 15 -11.19 -5.15 13.80
C VAL A 15 -12.04 -5.41 15.04
N SER A 16 -11.86 -6.61 15.63
CA SER A 16 -12.32 -6.91 16.97
C SER A 16 -11.53 -5.97 17.88
N GLY A 17 -12.23 -5.20 18.71
CA GLY A 17 -11.66 -4.18 19.56
C GLY A 17 -10.40 -4.63 20.27
N PHE A 18 -9.29 -3.98 19.96
CA PHE A 18 -8.00 -4.14 20.65
C PHE A 18 -8.03 -3.42 22.01
N ALA A 19 -8.86 -3.92 22.94
CA ALA A 19 -8.63 -3.63 24.34
C ALA A 19 -7.65 -4.68 24.90
N GLY A 20 -6.37 -4.32 25.02
CA GLY A 20 -5.37 -5.13 25.69
C GLY A 20 -4.58 -6.13 24.84
N ALA A 21 -4.61 -6.06 23.51
CA ALA A 21 -3.77 -6.89 22.67
C ALA A 21 -2.30 -6.44 22.74
N GLN A 22 -1.41 -7.39 22.99
CA GLN A 22 0.03 -7.21 22.89
C GLN A 22 0.36 -6.60 21.52
N GLN A 23 1.16 -5.52 21.47
CA GLN A 23 1.51 -4.87 20.20
C GLN A 23 2.13 -5.88 19.24
N PRO A 24 1.72 -5.90 17.96
CA PRO A 24 2.22 -6.88 17.01
C PRO A 24 3.74 -6.76 16.87
N GLU A 25 4.43 -7.90 16.95
CA GLU A 25 5.88 -7.98 16.80
C GLU A 25 6.28 -8.40 15.40
N TYR A 26 7.43 -7.91 14.93
CA TYR A 26 8.05 -8.40 13.69
C TYR A 26 8.51 -9.84 13.91
N ARG A 27 8.02 -10.75 13.07
CA ARG A 27 8.27 -12.19 13.18
C ARG A 27 9.33 -12.61 12.18
N PHE A 28 10.17 -13.59 12.55
CA PHE A 28 11.11 -14.18 11.61
C PHE A 28 10.41 -14.95 10.48
N SER A 29 11.00 -14.91 9.29
CA SER A 29 10.44 -15.56 8.08
C SER A 29 10.18 -17.04 8.31
N ARG A 30 11.07 -17.74 9.03
CA ARG A 30 10.91 -19.17 9.37
C ARG A 30 9.63 -19.44 10.16
N ALA A 31 9.28 -18.57 11.11
CA ALA A 31 8.07 -18.74 11.91
C ALA A 31 6.80 -18.47 11.09
N ILE A 32 6.85 -17.49 10.18
CA ILE A 32 5.75 -17.19 9.26
C ILE A 32 5.57 -18.35 8.27
N LEU A 33 6.65 -18.86 7.67
CA LEU A 33 6.65 -20.00 6.75
C LEU A 33 6.07 -21.26 7.41
N ALA A 34 6.52 -21.59 8.63
CA ALA A 34 6.04 -22.75 9.35
C ALA A 34 4.52 -22.69 9.58
N GLN A 35 4.00 -21.52 9.94
CA GLN A 35 2.57 -21.33 10.14
C GLN A 35 1.82 -21.39 8.79
N TRP A 36 2.32 -20.72 7.74
CA TRP A 36 1.71 -20.76 6.42
C TRP A 36 1.63 -22.19 5.85
N HIS A 37 2.71 -22.97 5.95
CA HIS A 37 2.72 -24.33 5.43
C HIS A 37 1.80 -25.31 6.18
N GLN A 38 1.43 -25.00 7.43
CA GLN A 38 0.49 -25.76 8.23
C GLN A 38 -0.97 -25.31 8.04
N ASP A 39 -1.17 -24.12 7.49
CA ASP A 39 -2.50 -23.56 7.30
C ASP A 39 -3.14 -24.09 6.00
N SER A 40 -4.25 -24.80 6.13
CA SER A 40 -5.04 -25.31 4.99
C SER A 40 -6.09 -24.30 4.49
N VAL A 41 -6.26 -23.17 5.16
CA VAL A 41 -7.29 -22.17 4.84
C VAL A 41 -6.69 -21.10 3.94
N TRP A 42 -6.88 -21.24 2.64
CA TRP A 42 -6.28 -20.34 1.63
C TRP A 42 -6.63 -18.86 1.84
N SER A 43 -7.79 -18.52 2.42
CA SER A 43 -8.17 -17.14 2.70
C SER A 43 -7.23 -16.44 3.70
N ASN A 44 -6.50 -17.20 4.52
CA ASN A 44 -5.51 -16.66 5.45
C ASN A 44 -4.18 -16.27 4.77
N TYR A 45 -3.94 -16.72 3.52
CA TYR A 45 -2.64 -16.52 2.87
C TYR A 45 -2.33 -15.05 2.59
N GLN A 46 -3.34 -14.19 2.43
CA GLN A 46 -3.13 -12.74 2.39
C GLN A 46 -2.48 -12.19 3.67
N ASN A 47 -2.83 -12.74 4.84
CA ASN A 47 -2.25 -12.30 6.11
C ASN A 47 -0.75 -12.65 6.18
N TYR A 48 -0.36 -13.83 5.65
CA TYR A 48 1.06 -14.20 5.56
C TYR A 48 1.80 -13.31 4.57
N ALA A 49 1.19 -12.96 3.44
CA ALA A 49 1.77 -12.02 2.48
C ALA A 49 2.07 -10.66 3.13
N VAL A 50 1.14 -10.14 3.93
CA VAL A 50 1.35 -8.89 4.71
C VAL A 50 2.45 -9.07 5.74
N GLN A 51 2.47 -10.16 6.53
CA GLN A 51 3.52 -10.39 7.54
C GLN A 51 4.92 -10.49 6.92
N PHE A 52 5.08 -11.13 5.75
CA PHE A 52 6.34 -11.15 5.03
C PHE A 52 6.76 -9.75 4.56
N SER A 53 5.81 -8.94 4.08
CA SER A 53 6.12 -7.56 3.66
C SER A 53 6.63 -6.71 4.82
N GLN A 54 6.10 -6.88 6.03
CA GLN A 54 6.52 -6.15 7.24
C GLN A 54 7.98 -6.38 7.61
N ILE A 55 8.56 -7.54 7.28
CA ILE A 55 9.96 -7.86 7.54
C ILE A 55 10.87 -7.68 6.32
N GLY A 56 10.36 -7.09 5.24
CA GLY A 56 11.11 -6.86 4.02
C GLY A 56 11.35 -8.12 3.16
N ASP A 57 10.65 -9.22 3.45
CA ASP A 57 10.70 -10.44 2.65
C ASP A 57 9.64 -10.41 1.53
N TYR A 58 9.86 -9.53 0.58
CA TYR A 58 8.90 -9.27 -0.50
C TYR A 58 8.75 -10.44 -1.49
N ARG A 59 9.73 -11.38 -1.54
CA ARG A 59 9.62 -12.59 -2.36
C ARG A 59 8.57 -13.54 -1.80
N HIS A 60 8.61 -13.82 -0.51
CA HIS A 60 7.61 -14.65 0.15
C HIS A 60 6.26 -13.95 0.23
N ALA A 61 6.22 -12.63 0.38
CA ALA A 61 4.98 -11.86 0.30
C ALA A 61 4.27 -12.09 -1.04
N LEU A 62 5.00 -11.99 -2.14
CA LEU A 62 4.47 -12.24 -3.49
C LEU A 62 4.04 -13.70 -3.70
N ALA A 63 4.82 -14.65 -3.16
CA ALA A 63 4.51 -16.07 -3.24
C ALA A 63 3.23 -16.43 -2.46
N ALA A 64 3.07 -15.91 -1.24
CA ALA A 64 1.88 -16.13 -0.42
C ALA A 64 0.62 -15.53 -1.06
N GLN A 65 0.73 -14.33 -1.64
CA GLN A 65 -0.36 -13.74 -2.40
C GLN A 65 -0.73 -14.57 -3.64
N SER A 66 0.25 -15.05 -4.39
CA SER A 66 -0.02 -15.91 -5.55
C SER A 66 -0.70 -17.23 -5.14
N ALA A 67 -0.36 -17.77 -3.97
CA ALA A 67 -1.04 -18.93 -3.41
C ALA A 67 -2.49 -18.61 -2.99
N PHE A 68 -2.74 -17.43 -2.42
CA PHE A 68 -4.08 -16.92 -2.13
C PHE A 68 -4.93 -16.84 -3.41
N GLU A 69 -4.40 -16.24 -4.48
CA GLU A 69 -5.10 -16.10 -5.76
C GLU A 69 -5.45 -17.48 -6.36
N LYS A 70 -4.53 -18.44 -6.30
CA LYS A 70 -4.80 -19.81 -6.73
C LYS A 70 -5.91 -20.48 -5.90
N GLY A 71 -5.88 -20.33 -4.59
CA GLY A 71 -6.90 -20.87 -3.69
C GLY A 71 -8.29 -20.32 -3.96
N ARG A 72 -8.36 -19.06 -4.38
CA ARG A 72 -9.58 -18.37 -4.76
C ARG A 72 -10.12 -18.78 -6.15
N GLY A 73 -9.38 -19.56 -6.91
CA GLY A 73 -9.74 -19.96 -8.28
C GLY A 73 -9.05 -19.19 -9.38
N GLY A 74 -7.98 -18.45 -9.06
CA GLY A 74 -7.19 -17.66 -9.97
C GLY A 74 -7.59 -16.18 -10.00
N THR A 75 -6.94 -15.43 -10.86
CA THR A 75 -7.29 -14.03 -11.12
C THR A 75 -8.67 -13.91 -11.79
N ASP A 76 -9.26 -12.72 -11.73
CA ASP A 76 -10.60 -12.47 -12.28
C ASP A 76 -10.66 -12.88 -13.76
N THR A 77 -11.43 -13.94 -14.05
CA THR A 77 -11.67 -14.43 -15.41
C THR A 77 -12.50 -13.49 -16.27
N ASN A 78 -13.03 -12.40 -15.69
CA ASN A 78 -13.80 -11.38 -16.40
C ASN A 78 -12.94 -10.23 -16.93
N ILE A 79 -11.59 -10.36 -16.91
CA ILE A 79 -10.71 -9.37 -17.52
C ILE A 79 -11.01 -9.37 -19.04
N ARG A 80 -11.50 -8.23 -19.51
CA ARG A 80 -11.66 -8.01 -20.95
C ARG A 80 -10.27 -7.80 -21.55
N PHE A 81 -9.71 -8.86 -22.14
CA PHE A 81 -8.42 -8.77 -22.82
C PHE A 81 -8.61 -8.50 -24.31
N ASP A 82 -8.16 -7.33 -24.76
CA ASP A 82 -8.16 -6.92 -26.17
C ASP A 82 -6.79 -6.33 -26.54
N PRO A 83 -5.91 -7.09 -27.19
CA PRO A 83 -4.62 -6.57 -27.66
C PRO A 83 -4.73 -5.37 -28.60
N ALA A 84 -5.82 -5.28 -29.39
CA ALA A 84 -6.05 -4.15 -30.30
C ALA A 84 -6.35 -2.85 -29.51
N TYR A 85 -6.99 -2.98 -28.36
CA TYR A 85 -7.19 -1.85 -27.45
C TYR A 85 -5.85 -1.29 -26.99
N LEU A 86 -4.94 -2.13 -26.47
CA LEU A 86 -3.64 -1.68 -25.97
C LEU A 86 -2.76 -1.05 -27.06
N ARG A 87 -2.79 -1.56 -28.30
CA ARG A 87 -1.95 -1.03 -29.40
C ARG A 87 -2.21 0.44 -29.74
N ARG A 88 -3.32 1.03 -29.29
CA ARG A 88 -3.62 2.46 -29.45
C ARG A 88 -2.83 3.36 -28.51
N PHE A 89 -2.19 2.80 -27.50
CA PHE A 89 -1.54 3.52 -26.42
C PHE A 89 -0.03 3.37 -26.48
N ARG A 90 0.68 4.38 -26.05
CA ARG A 90 2.14 4.39 -25.87
C ARG A 90 2.48 4.57 -24.40
N ALA A 91 3.55 3.94 -23.92
CA ALA A 91 4.07 4.10 -22.57
C ALA A 91 4.61 5.53 -22.37
N VAL A 92 4.29 6.12 -21.22
CA VAL A 92 4.85 7.38 -20.73
C VAL A 92 5.19 7.23 -19.25
N GLU A 93 6.19 7.97 -18.77
CA GLU A 93 6.60 7.93 -17.37
C GLU A 93 5.43 8.33 -16.47
N ALA A 94 5.07 7.44 -15.54
CA ALA A 94 3.81 7.54 -14.80
C ALA A 94 3.75 8.78 -13.90
N ARG A 95 4.81 9.09 -13.16
CA ARG A 95 4.81 10.20 -12.21
C ARG A 95 4.60 11.55 -12.92
N THR A 96 5.31 11.79 -14.00
CA THR A 96 5.21 13.04 -14.77
C THR A 96 3.81 13.21 -15.37
N GLU A 97 3.29 12.15 -16.02
CA GLU A 97 1.97 12.23 -16.67
C GLU A 97 0.85 12.35 -15.65
N LEU A 98 0.89 11.59 -14.55
CA LEU A 98 -0.13 11.67 -13.50
C LEU A 98 -0.11 13.02 -12.80
N LEU A 99 1.06 13.59 -12.46
CA LEU A 99 1.15 14.92 -11.89
C LEU A 99 0.61 16.01 -12.84
N LYS A 100 0.78 15.86 -14.15
CA LYS A 100 0.14 16.74 -15.12
C LYS A 100 -1.39 16.65 -15.02
N ARG A 101 -1.96 15.44 -14.85
CA ARG A 101 -3.41 15.22 -14.74
C ARG A 101 -3.99 15.72 -13.42
N THR A 102 -3.24 15.61 -12.32
CA THR A 102 -3.69 16.06 -11.00
C THR A 102 -3.78 17.58 -10.87
N ALA A 103 -3.14 18.35 -11.76
CA ALA A 103 -3.09 19.81 -11.65
C ALA A 103 -4.49 20.46 -11.63
N THR A 104 -5.45 19.91 -12.39
CA THR A 104 -6.82 20.40 -12.48
C THR A 104 -7.81 19.67 -11.57
N ARG A 105 -7.33 18.69 -10.79
CA ARG A 105 -8.18 17.87 -9.91
C ARG A 105 -8.14 18.37 -8.47
N GLN A 106 -9.24 18.21 -7.80
CA GLN A 106 -9.38 18.47 -6.36
C GLN A 106 -9.27 17.21 -5.54
N LEU A 107 -9.57 16.05 -6.15
CA LEU A 107 -9.56 14.74 -5.52
C LEU A 107 -8.74 13.77 -6.37
N VAL A 108 -7.78 13.08 -5.73
CA VAL A 108 -6.95 12.02 -6.33
C VAL A 108 -7.05 10.79 -5.46
N ILE A 109 -7.35 9.64 -6.06
CA ILE A 109 -7.47 8.36 -5.35
C ILE A 109 -6.48 7.38 -5.95
N LEU A 110 -5.62 6.79 -5.12
CA LEU A 110 -4.69 5.72 -5.50
C LEU A 110 -4.97 4.48 -4.65
N ASN A 111 -4.99 3.31 -5.27
CA ASN A 111 -5.15 2.09 -4.50
C ASN A 111 -3.83 1.35 -4.27
N GLU A 112 -3.87 0.41 -3.33
CA GLU A 112 -2.78 -0.52 -3.07
C GLU A 112 -3.28 -1.96 -2.92
N ALA A 113 -2.38 -2.91 -3.13
CA ALA A 113 -2.49 -4.25 -2.56
C ALA A 113 -1.69 -4.28 -1.25
N HIS A 114 -2.34 -4.59 -0.15
CA HIS A 114 -1.76 -4.42 1.21
C HIS A 114 -0.45 -5.17 1.45
N TYR A 115 -0.15 -6.19 0.67
CA TYR A 115 1.10 -6.96 0.72
C TYR A 115 2.21 -6.38 -0.16
N GLN A 116 1.89 -5.38 -1.03
CA GLN A 116 2.81 -4.88 -2.06
C GLN A 116 3.27 -3.44 -1.79
N PRO A 117 4.37 -3.27 -1.06
CA PRO A 117 4.88 -1.94 -0.71
C PRO A 117 5.31 -1.06 -1.88
N LEU A 118 5.52 -1.62 -3.06
CA LEU A 118 5.77 -0.85 -4.29
C LEU A 118 4.69 0.20 -4.54
N ASN A 119 3.41 -0.11 -4.25
CA ASN A 119 2.30 0.83 -4.39
C ASN A 119 2.49 2.06 -3.48
N ARG A 120 2.95 1.85 -2.25
CA ARG A 120 3.25 2.90 -1.25
C ARG A 120 4.43 3.76 -1.68
N VAL A 121 5.50 3.12 -2.17
CA VAL A 121 6.68 3.80 -2.71
C VAL A 121 6.31 4.66 -3.91
N PHE A 122 5.46 4.15 -4.80
CA PHE A 122 4.99 4.93 -5.96
C PHE A 122 4.11 6.12 -5.52
N THR A 123 3.12 5.91 -4.65
CA THR A 123 2.30 7.00 -4.09
C THR A 123 3.17 8.07 -3.42
N ARG A 124 4.16 7.65 -2.61
CA ARG A 124 5.13 8.54 -1.98
C ARG A 124 5.89 9.40 -3.00
N SER A 125 6.26 8.82 -4.15
CA SER A 125 6.98 9.55 -5.21
C SER A 125 6.19 10.72 -5.82
N LEU A 126 4.87 10.72 -5.68
CA LEU A 126 3.97 11.78 -6.16
C LEU A 126 3.78 12.91 -5.15
N LEU A 127 3.99 12.67 -3.84
CA LEU A 127 3.60 13.59 -2.77
C LEU A 127 4.15 15.00 -2.93
N ALA A 128 5.46 15.15 -3.24
CA ALA A 128 6.07 16.46 -3.40
C ALA A 128 5.46 17.26 -4.56
N GLY A 129 5.10 16.57 -5.66
CA GLY A 129 4.41 17.18 -6.79
C GLY A 129 2.99 17.62 -6.42
N LEU A 130 2.24 16.75 -5.77
CA LEU A 130 0.88 17.02 -5.30
C LEU A 130 0.85 18.17 -4.29
N TYR A 131 1.80 18.20 -3.35
CA TYR A 131 1.91 19.30 -2.39
C TYR A 131 2.13 20.66 -3.07
N ARG A 132 3.01 20.73 -4.07
CA ARG A 132 3.21 21.96 -4.88
C ARG A 132 1.96 22.39 -5.63
N GLN A 133 1.06 21.46 -5.97
CA GLN A 133 -0.23 21.74 -6.62
C GLN A 133 -1.35 22.12 -5.63
N GLY A 134 -1.03 22.24 -4.34
CA GLY A 134 -1.97 22.66 -3.31
C GLY A 134 -2.70 21.53 -2.58
N PHE A 135 -2.38 20.25 -2.83
CA PHE A 135 -2.90 19.16 -2.01
C PHE A 135 -2.33 19.26 -0.59
N ARG A 136 -3.20 19.16 0.41
CA ARG A 136 -2.84 19.35 1.82
C ARG A 136 -3.33 18.22 2.73
N TYR A 137 -4.24 17.40 2.26
CA TYR A 137 -4.81 16.28 3.03
C TYR A 137 -4.42 14.97 2.36
N LEU A 138 -3.90 14.03 3.14
CA LEU A 138 -3.67 12.65 2.73
C LEU A 138 -4.55 11.76 3.62
N CYS A 139 -5.62 11.24 3.04
CA CYS A 139 -6.52 10.29 3.69
C CYS A 139 -5.96 8.88 3.51
N LEU A 140 -5.75 8.17 4.60
CA LEU A 140 -5.15 6.83 4.62
C LEU A 140 -6.13 5.84 5.26
N GLU A 141 -6.44 4.75 4.55
CA GLU A 141 -7.36 3.71 5.02
C GLU A 141 -6.86 3.02 6.31
N ASP A 142 -5.55 2.86 6.43
CA ASP A 142 -4.92 2.17 7.55
C ASP A 142 -5.04 2.92 8.88
N LEU A 143 -5.23 4.23 8.85
CA LEU A 143 -5.32 5.02 10.07
C LEU A 143 -6.61 4.69 10.83
N ALA A 144 -6.45 4.22 12.07
CA ALA A 144 -7.59 3.96 12.94
C ALA A 144 -8.40 5.23 13.18
N ASN A 145 -9.72 5.14 13.11
CA ASN A 145 -10.67 6.20 13.42
C ASN A 145 -11.46 5.85 14.70
N GLY A 146 -12.01 6.85 15.38
CA GLY A 146 -12.72 6.65 16.65
C GLY A 146 -11.79 6.33 17.83
N PRO A 147 -12.12 5.36 18.71
CA PRO A 147 -11.35 5.10 19.95
C PRO A 147 -9.89 4.70 19.73
N GLY A 148 -9.53 4.16 18.55
CA GLY A 148 -8.18 3.75 18.20
C GLY A 148 -7.35 4.83 17.52
N THR A 149 -7.87 6.05 17.34
CA THR A 149 -7.18 7.12 16.63
C THR A 149 -5.85 7.51 17.27
N ASP A 150 -4.78 7.52 16.49
CA ASP A 150 -3.49 8.08 16.90
C ASP A 150 -3.52 9.62 16.80
N ALA A 151 -4.11 10.26 17.79
CA ALA A 151 -4.29 11.71 17.83
C ALA A 151 -2.97 12.49 17.80
N GLN A 152 -1.83 11.86 18.14
CA GLN A 152 -0.53 12.50 18.18
C GLN A 152 0.25 12.40 16.86
N LEU A 153 -0.21 11.60 15.87
CA LEU A 153 0.52 11.32 14.64
C LEU A 153 0.97 12.60 13.91
N ASN A 154 0.02 13.49 13.65
CA ASN A 154 0.30 14.77 12.93
C ASN A 154 1.26 15.69 13.70
N GLN A 155 1.26 15.66 15.02
CA GLN A 155 2.17 16.44 15.87
C GLN A 155 3.53 15.76 16.02
N ARG A 156 3.56 14.44 16.28
CA ARG A 156 4.76 13.64 16.49
C ARG A 156 5.60 13.51 15.23
N LYS A 157 4.98 13.55 14.02
CA LYS A 157 5.62 13.49 12.70
C LYS A 157 6.20 12.14 12.31
N TYR A 158 5.89 11.07 13.02
CA TYR A 158 6.21 9.71 12.64
C TYR A 158 5.17 8.71 13.18
N PRO A 159 4.93 7.58 12.49
CA PRO A 159 4.00 6.56 12.95
C PRO A 159 4.58 5.70 14.06
N THR A 160 3.69 5.15 14.86
CA THR A 160 3.98 4.14 15.88
C THR A 160 3.21 2.85 15.57
N ARG A 161 3.50 1.79 16.30
CA ARG A 161 2.82 0.49 16.15
C ARG A 161 1.30 0.56 16.40
N SER A 162 0.82 1.63 17.04
CA SER A 162 -0.61 1.87 17.27
C SER A 162 -1.25 2.77 16.20
N THR A 163 -0.50 3.26 15.23
CA THR A 163 -1.02 4.16 14.19
C THR A 163 -1.95 3.43 13.23
N GLY A 164 -1.58 2.22 12.79
CA GLY A 164 -2.39 1.38 11.93
C GLY A 164 -1.79 -0.02 11.78
N TYR A 165 -2.54 -0.95 11.21
CA TYR A 165 -2.06 -2.32 11.00
C TYR A 165 -1.06 -2.42 9.85
N TYR A 166 -1.36 -1.79 8.71
CA TYR A 166 -0.48 -1.80 7.54
C TYR A 166 0.69 -0.82 7.69
N SER A 167 0.57 0.17 8.59
CA SER A 167 1.67 1.07 8.98
C SER A 167 2.86 0.33 9.60
N LEU A 168 2.69 -0.92 10.07
CA LEU A 168 3.79 -1.79 10.50
C LEU A 168 4.79 -2.09 9.37
N GLU A 169 4.36 -2.04 8.11
CA GLU A 169 5.26 -2.19 6.97
C GLU A 169 6.05 -0.88 6.76
N PRO A 170 7.38 -0.95 6.67
CA PRO A 170 8.26 0.22 6.65
C PRO A 170 7.93 1.26 5.57
N GLN A 171 7.50 0.83 4.37
CA GLN A 171 7.22 1.78 3.28
C GLN A 171 5.89 2.51 3.48
N TYR A 172 4.96 1.94 4.25
CA TYR A 172 3.76 2.67 4.69
C TYR A 172 4.17 3.75 5.69
N GLY A 173 4.95 3.37 6.70
CA GLY A 173 5.48 4.33 7.68
C GLY A 173 6.30 5.46 7.05
N GLU A 174 7.01 5.18 5.95
CA GLU A 174 7.76 6.21 5.22
C GLU A 174 6.86 7.07 4.33
N LEU A 175 5.76 6.54 3.78
CA LEU A 175 4.72 7.34 3.10
C LEU A 175 4.14 8.39 4.07
N GLU A 176 3.84 7.97 5.30
CA GLU A 176 3.33 8.86 6.35
C GLU A 176 4.35 9.92 6.76
N ARG A 177 5.62 9.53 7.00
CA ARG A 177 6.69 10.47 7.36
C ARG A 177 6.94 11.52 6.29
N ASP A 178 7.04 11.09 5.03
CA ASP A 178 7.31 12.01 3.93
C ASP A 178 6.13 12.96 3.71
N ALA A 179 4.90 12.50 3.85
CA ALA A 179 3.71 13.35 3.81
C ALA A 179 3.72 14.40 4.93
N LEU A 180 3.99 13.98 6.17
CA LEU A 180 4.07 14.87 7.34
C LEU A 180 5.21 15.86 7.24
N ALA A 181 6.35 15.46 6.69
CA ALA A 181 7.50 16.33 6.46
C ALA A 181 7.22 17.38 5.38
N LEU A 182 6.44 17.05 4.36
CA LEU A 182 5.97 18.00 3.34
C LEU A 182 4.91 18.97 3.87
N GLY A 183 4.22 18.63 4.95
CA GLY A 183 3.16 19.44 5.54
C GLY A 183 1.74 18.97 5.22
N PHE A 184 1.55 17.76 4.72
CA PHE A 184 0.21 17.17 4.65
C PHE A 184 -0.35 16.93 6.06
N ALA A 185 -1.67 17.11 6.20
CA ALA A 185 -2.42 16.55 7.30
C ALA A 185 -2.79 15.11 6.94
N LEU A 186 -2.41 14.15 7.78
CA LEU A 186 -2.86 12.76 7.67
C LEU A 186 -4.24 12.64 8.32
N VAL A 187 -5.19 12.07 7.59
CA VAL A 187 -6.60 12.02 7.99
C VAL A 187 -7.08 10.57 8.04
N PRO A 188 -7.47 10.06 9.23
CA PRO A 188 -8.18 8.81 9.34
C PRO A 188 -9.59 8.97 8.76
N TYR A 189 -10.03 8.00 7.97
CA TYR A 189 -11.37 8.04 7.38
C TYR A 189 -12.14 6.72 7.47
N GLU A 190 -11.56 5.71 8.13
CA GLU A 190 -12.24 4.41 8.28
C GLU A 190 -13.60 4.57 8.97
N TYR A 191 -14.53 3.71 8.59
CA TYR A 191 -15.86 3.69 9.16
C TYR A 191 -15.84 3.11 10.57
N VAL A 192 -16.45 3.82 11.50
CA VAL A 192 -16.71 3.31 12.86
C VAL A 192 -18.17 2.83 12.91
N PRO A 193 -18.42 1.51 13.05
CA PRO A 193 -19.78 0.98 13.10
C PRO A 193 -20.57 1.57 14.29
N THR A 194 -21.74 2.09 14.00
CA THR A 194 -22.69 2.60 15.01
C THR A 194 -23.81 1.60 15.32
N GLU A 195 -23.95 0.56 14.49
CA GLU A 195 -24.97 -0.48 14.62
C GLU A 195 -24.41 -1.84 14.18
N ASN A 196 -24.98 -2.91 14.70
CA ASN A 196 -24.61 -4.26 14.31
C ASN A 196 -25.53 -4.73 13.16
N LEU A 197 -25.05 -4.60 11.94
CA LEU A 197 -25.73 -5.08 10.74
C LEU A 197 -25.43 -6.57 10.53
N PRO A 198 -26.44 -7.48 10.55
CA PRO A 198 -26.21 -8.92 10.42
C PRO A 198 -25.78 -9.32 9.00
N ASP A 199 -26.31 -8.64 7.99
CA ASP A 199 -25.98 -8.92 6.59
C ASP A 199 -24.57 -8.41 6.20
N PRO A 200 -23.67 -9.28 5.67
CA PRO A 200 -22.33 -8.88 5.25
C PRO A 200 -22.31 -7.81 4.16
N MET A 201 -23.26 -7.85 3.21
CA MET A 201 -23.33 -6.85 2.14
C MET A 201 -23.79 -5.49 2.67
N ALA A 202 -24.76 -5.48 3.60
CA ALA A 202 -25.17 -4.25 4.28
C ALA A 202 -24.03 -3.64 5.11
N ARG A 203 -23.25 -4.48 5.83
CA ARG A 203 -22.04 -4.00 6.55
C ARG A 203 -21.02 -3.38 5.60
N MET A 204 -20.75 -4.03 4.46
CA MET A 204 -19.84 -3.50 3.47
C MET A 204 -20.35 -2.17 2.90
N GLY A 205 -21.61 -2.11 2.48
CA GLY A 205 -22.21 -0.87 1.98
C GLY A 205 -22.16 0.28 2.99
N ALA A 206 -22.42 -0.02 4.27
CA ALA A 206 -22.32 0.97 5.34
C ALA A 206 -20.88 1.46 5.56
N ARG A 207 -19.88 0.55 5.48
CA ARG A 207 -18.46 0.89 5.55
C ARG A 207 -18.05 1.83 4.41
N GLU A 208 -18.34 1.47 3.17
CA GLU A 208 -18.00 2.26 1.98
C GLU A 208 -18.62 3.66 2.02
N ALA A 209 -19.92 3.73 2.32
CA ALA A 209 -20.64 5.00 2.48
C ALA A 209 -20.12 5.82 3.66
N GLY A 210 -19.72 5.15 4.75
CA GLY A 210 -19.13 5.78 5.94
C GLY A 210 -17.78 6.40 5.64
N GLN A 211 -16.89 5.67 4.99
CA GLN A 211 -15.59 6.17 4.52
C GLN A 211 -15.74 7.40 3.63
N ALA A 212 -16.66 7.35 2.65
CA ALA A 212 -16.94 8.49 1.78
C ALA A 212 -17.41 9.72 2.56
N ARG A 213 -18.33 9.54 3.55
CA ARG A 213 -18.78 10.65 4.41
C ARG A 213 -17.65 11.26 5.24
N ASN A 214 -16.75 10.43 5.77
CA ASN A 214 -15.62 10.92 6.57
C ASN A 214 -14.67 11.79 5.72
N ILE A 215 -14.37 11.38 4.47
CA ILE A 215 -13.58 12.21 3.53
C ILE A 215 -14.36 13.48 3.15
N GLN A 216 -15.66 13.38 2.88
CA GLN A 216 -16.51 14.52 2.53
C GLN A 216 -16.50 15.61 3.61
N GLN A 217 -16.35 15.27 4.91
CA GLN A 217 -16.28 16.26 5.99
C GLN A 217 -15.15 17.28 5.78
N ILE A 218 -14.03 16.89 5.18
CA ILE A 218 -12.94 17.82 4.84
C ILE A 218 -13.44 18.89 3.87
N LEU A 219 -14.19 18.49 2.84
CA LEU A 219 -14.76 19.39 1.83
C LEU A 219 -15.88 20.26 2.39
N THR A 220 -16.63 19.75 3.37
CA THR A 220 -17.64 20.55 4.08
C THR A 220 -16.99 21.69 4.88
N GLN A 221 -15.86 21.42 5.53
CA GLN A 221 -15.11 22.42 6.28
C GLN A 221 -14.28 23.36 5.39
N ASN A 222 -13.76 22.83 4.28
CA ASN A 222 -12.97 23.57 3.30
C ASN A 222 -13.34 23.14 1.88
N PRO A 223 -14.29 23.81 1.22
CA PRO A 223 -14.76 23.43 -0.13
C PRO A 223 -13.67 23.47 -1.22
N GLN A 224 -12.55 24.18 -0.98
CA GLN A 224 -11.42 24.26 -1.89
C GLN A 224 -10.29 23.28 -1.55
N ALA A 225 -10.50 22.41 -0.57
CA ALA A 225 -9.50 21.43 -0.16
C ALA A 225 -9.12 20.53 -1.33
N LYS A 226 -7.82 20.31 -1.53
CA LYS A 226 -7.29 19.28 -2.43
C LYS A 226 -6.84 18.07 -1.61
N ILE A 227 -7.39 16.92 -1.94
CA ILE A 227 -7.32 15.70 -1.13
C ILE A 227 -6.70 14.57 -1.95
N VAL A 228 -5.73 13.88 -1.36
CA VAL A 228 -5.23 12.58 -1.84
C VAL A 228 -5.82 11.51 -0.95
N VAL A 229 -6.34 10.44 -1.53
CA VAL A 229 -6.80 9.25 -0.82
C VAL A 229 -5.93 8.06 -1.22
N HIS A 230 -5.36 7.35 -0.26
CA HIS A 230 -4.66 6.10 -0.46
C HIS A 230 -5.47 4.99 0.19
N VAL A 231 -5.87 4.01 -0.61
CA VAL A 231 -6.92 3.05 -0.24
C VAL A 231 -6.59 1.65 -0.75
N GLY A 232 -7.12 0.59 -0.14
CA GLY A 232 -6.94 -0.78 -0.59
C GLY A 232 -7.79 -1.15 -1.80
N TYR A 233 -7.26 -1.97 -2.65
CA TYR A 233 -7.93 -2.74 -3.71
C TYR A 233 -9.04 -1.99 -4.49
N GLY A 234 -10.32 -2.40 -4.30
CA GLY A 234 -11.47 -1.97 -5.09
C GLY A 234 -12.16 -0.69 -4.59
N HIS A 235 -11.77 -0.14 -3.44
CA HIS A 235 -12.43 1.05 -2.86
C HIS A 235 -12.34 2.31 -3.76
N LEU A 236 -11.40 2.33 -4.73
CA LEU A 236 -11.27 3.40 -5.73
C LEU A 236 -12.32 3.32 -6.86
N ILE A 237 -13.11 2.24 -6.97
CA ILE A 237 -14.07 2.07 -8.07
C ILE A 237 -15.18 3.11 -7.97
N GLU A 238 -15.35 3.91 -9.02
CA GLU A 238 -16.27 5.05 -9.07
C GLU A 238 -17.69 4.70 -9.50
N ARG A 239 -17.91 3.46 -9.97
CA ARG A 239 -19.21 3.04 -10.49
C ARG A 239 -20.11 2.51 -9.39
N LEU A 240 -21.34 3.07 -9.30
CA LEU A 240 -22.42 2.50 -8.51
C LEU A 240 -23.01 1.26 -9.19
N SER A 241 -23.67 0.41 -8.40
CA SER A 241 -24.55 -0.65 -8.92
C SER A 241 -25.67 -0.05 -9.81
N PRO A 242 -26.25 -0.84 -10.73
CA PRO A 242 -27.29 -0.32 -11.63
C PRO A 242 -28.52 0.30 -10.93
N ASP A 243 -28.83 -0.18 -9.71
CA ASP A 243 -29.90 0.36 -8.89
C ASP A 243 -29.46 1.57 -8.03
N GLY A 244 -28.16 1.92 -8.08
CA GLY A 244 -27.57 3.02 -7.33
C GLY A 244 -27.49 2.80 -5.81
N GLN A 245 -27.78 1.57 -5.33
CA GLN A 245 -27.83 1.24 -3.90
C GLN A 245 -26.46 0.85 -3.33
N PHE A 246 -25.62 0.22 -4.14
CA PHE A 246 -24.29 -0.21 -3.74
C PHE A 246 -23.21 0.48 -4.57
N GLY A 247 -22.11 0.78 -3.93
CA GLY A 247 -20.87 1.26 -4.54
C GLY A 247 -19.72 1.17 -3.57
N PHE A 248 -18.51 1.34 -4.09
CA PHE A 248 -17.33 1.50 -3.27
C PHE A 248 -17.17 2.96 -2.81
N MET A 249 -16.24 3.20 -1.91
CA MET A 249 -16.00 4.52 -1.30
C MET A 249 -15.91 5.64 -2.35
N ALA A 250 -15.15 5.45 -3.42
CA ALA A 250 -15.00 6.47 -4.47
C ALA A 250 -16.33 6.78 -5.19
N ALA A 251 -17.18 5.76 -5.42
CA ALA A 251 -18.49 5.96 -6.03
C ALA A 251 -19.42 6.82 -5.16
N PHE A 252 -19.46 6.53 -3.85
CA PHE A 252 -20.24 7.35 -2.92
C PHE A 252 -19.66 8.76 -2.76
N LEU A 253 -18.32 8.89 -2.71
CA LEU A 253 -17.67 10.19 -2.60
C LEU A 253 -17.97 11.07 -3.82
N LYS A 254 -17.86 10.52 -5.03
CA LYS A 254 -18.24 11.19 -6.27
C LYS A 254 -19.72 11.60 -6.29
N LYS A 255 -20.63 10.68 -5.91
CA LYS A 255 -22.07 10.96 -5.82
C LYS A 255 -22.38 12.09 -4.82
N ASN A 256 -21.75 12.05 -3.65
CA ASN A 256 -22.08 12.98 -2.57
C ASN A 256 -21.50 14.39 -2.79
N THR A 257 -20.34 14.48 -3.45
CA THR A 257 -19.62 15.76 -3.60
C THR A 257 -19.79 16.39 -4.99
N GLY A 258 -20.20 15.61 -6.00
CA GLY A 258 -20.18 16.02 -7.40
C GLY A 258 -18.78 16.16 -7.99
N LEU A 259 -17.72 15.91 -7.24
CA LEU A 259 -16.34 15.95 -7.71
C LEU A 259 -16.02 14.67 -8.46
N ASP A 260 -15.40 14.81 -9.63
CA ASP A 260 -14.86 13.71 -10.41
C ASP A 260 -13.40 13.48 -9.99
N PRO A 261 -13.08 12.40 -9.28
CA PRO A 261 -11.71 12.14 -8.85
C PRO A 261 -10.82 11.78 -10.03
N LEU A 262 -9.50 11.88 -9.89
CA LEU A 262 -8.58 11.12 -10.72
C LEU A 262 -8.26 9.83 -9.97
N SER A 263 -8.82 8.71 -10.42
CA SER A 263 -8.63 7.40 -9.80
C SER A 263 -7.56 6.60 -10.55
N ILE A 264 -6.53 6.20 -9.79
CA ILE A 264 -5.30 5.59 -10.29
C ILE A 264 -5.18 4.18 -9.74
N HIS A 265 -5.37 3.19 -10.61
CA HIS A 265 -5.31 1.78 -10.24
C HIS A 265 -3.88 1.25 -10.33
N GLN A 266 -3.30 0.87 -9.18
CA GLN A 266 -1.92 0.37 -9.08
C GLN A 266 -1.84 -1.16 -8.99
N VAL A 267 -2.96 -1.85 -8.86
CA VAL A 267 -2.98 -3.28 -8.48
C VAL A 267 -3.15 -4.22 -9.66
N ASP A 268 -4.04 -3.91 -10.61
CA ASP A 268 -4.39 -4.81 -11.71
C ASP A 268 -3.21 -5.27 -12.59
N LEU A 269 -2.19 -4.43 -12.69
CA LEU A 269 -1.01 -4.68 -13.50
C LEU A 269 0.24 -5.01 -12.64
N LEU A 270 0.05 -5.47 -11.40
CA LEU A 270 1.15 -6.02 -10.59
C LEU A 270 1.60 -7.38 -11.13
N GLU A 271 2.87 -7.70 -10.87
CA GLU A 271 3.39 -9.03 -11.10
C GLU A 271 2.96 -10.01 -10.01
N HIS A 272 2.89 -11.28 -10.35
CA HIS A 272 2.71 -12.38 -9.41
C HIS A 272 3.95 -13.28 -9.40
N ALA A 273 4.16 -14.05 -8.33
CA ALA A 273 5.20 -15.06 -8.30
C ALA A 273 4.96 -16.17 -9.35
N ASP A 274 3.70 -16.37 -9.73
CA ASP A 274 3.29 -17.23 -10.84
C ASP A 274 2.73 -16.34 -11.96
N ALA A 275 3.50 -16.15 -13.01
CA ALA A 275 3.13 -15.27 -14.14
C ALA A 275 1.81 -15.68 -14.85
N ARG A 276 1.31 -16.90 -14.62
CA ARG A 276 -0.01 -17.33 -15.13
C ARG A 276 -1.16 -16.59 -14.47
N LEU A 277 -0.91 -15.96 -13.33
CA LEU A 277 -1.87 -15.11 -12.61
C LEU A 277 -1.77 -13.65 -13.03
N ASP A 278 -0.78 -13.26 -13.82
CA ASP A 278 -0.62 -11.89 -14.27
C ASP A 278 -1.79 -11.46 -15.16
N ASN A 279 -2.13 -10.19 -15.08
CA ASN A 279 -3.03 -9.60 -16.05
C ASN A 279 -2.44 -9.78 -17.46
N PRO A 280 -3.20 -10.33 -18.43
CA PRO A 280 -2.66 -10.65 -19.76
C PRO A 280 -2.09 -9.44 -20.53
N TYR A 281 -2.49 -8.23 -20.19
CA TYR A 281 -1.89 -7.02 -20.75
C TYR A 281 -0.41 -6.86 -20.39
N ARG A 282 0.03 -7.37 -19.23
CA ARG A 282 1.44 -7.27 -18.80
C ARG A 282 2.41 -7.86 -19.82
N ALA A 283 2.05 -8.99 -20.43
CA ALA A 283 2.90 -9.65 -21.43
C ALA A 283 3.14 -8.80 -22.69
N LEU A 284 2.28 -7.81 -22.93
CA LEU A 284 2.38 -6.90 -24.08
C LEU A 284 2.95 -5.52 -23.71
N MET A 285 3.14 -5.25 -22.42
CA MET A 285 3.64 -3.96 -21.93
C MET A 285 5.13 -4.02 -21.69
N HIS A 286 5.85 -3.04 -22.25
CA HIS A 286 7.30 -2.94 -22.11
C HIS A 286 7.65 -1.51 -21.69
N ALA A 287 8.21 -1.36 -20.49
CA ALA A 287 8.75 -0.10 -20.00
C ALA A 287 9.83 -0.38 -18.95
N THR A 288 10.79 0.52 -18.81
CA THR A 288 11.93 0.38 -17.88
C THR A 288 11.64 0.91 -16.48
N GLY A 289 10.52 1.63 -16.30
CA GLY A 289 10.07 2.19 -15.04
C GLY A 289 8.55 2.21 -14.95
N PRO A 290 7.99 2.65 -13.81
CA PRO A 290 6.54 2.82 -13.65
C PRO A 290 5.96 3.67 -14.76
N SER A 291 4.95 3.15 -15.45
CA SER A 291 4.39 3.77 -16.64
C SER A 291 2.87 3.76 -16.64
N VAL A 292 2.30 4.80 -17.20
CA VAL A 292 0.92 4.80 -17.69
C VAL A 292 0.96 4.81 -19.22
N PHE A 293 -0.13 4.44 -19.85
CA PHE A 293 -0.17 4.35 -21.30
C PHE A 293 -1.20 5.36 -21.82
N VAL A 294 -0.85 6.12 -22.86
CA VAL A 294 -1.62 7.25 -23.37
C VAL A 294 -1.84 7.10 -24.87
N ASP A 295 -3.09 7.27 -25.33
CA ASP A 295 -3.43 7.27 -26.75
C ASP A 295 -3.17 8.63 -27.42
N ALA A 296 -3.38 8.71 -28.75
CA ALA A 296 -3.18 9.93 -29.53
C ALA A 296 -4.11 11.09 -29.13
N ARG A 297 -5.21 10.81 -28.45
CA ARG A 297 -6.15 11.82 -27.93
C ARG A 297 -5.82 12.26 -26.51
N GLY A 298 -4.81 11.64 -25.91
CA GLY A 298 -4.45 11.88 -24.52
C GLY A 298 -5.27 11.07 -23.51
N THR A 299 -6.03 10.05 -23.92
CA THR A 299 -6.76 9.17 -23.02
C THR A 299 -5.80 8.23 -22.31
N LEU A 300 -5.98 8.04 -21.01
CA LEU A 300 -5.21 7.07 -20.24
C LEU A 300 -5.72 5.64 -20.48
N PHE A 301 -4.80 4.69 -20.54
CA PHE A 301 -5.14 3.27 -20.57
C PHE A 301 -5.75 2.85 -19.25
N ASN A 302 -6.85 2.11 -19.34
CA ASN A 302 -7.55 1.50 -18.23
C ASN A 302 -7.69 0.01 -18.53
N SER A 303 -7.15 -0.86 -17.67
CA SER A 303 -7.17 -2.31 -17.84
C SER A 303 -8.57 -2.91 -17.86
N ALA A 304 -9.55 -2.26 -17.21
CA ALA A 304 -10.95 -2.67 -17.27
C ALA A 304 -11.65 -2.25 -18.57
N GLN A 305 -11.05 -1.39 -19.40
CA GLN A 305 -11.69 -0.77 -20.59
C GLN A 305 -13.02 -0.07 -20.25
N ASP A 306 -13.12 0.47 -19.05
CA ASP A 306 -14.31 1.10 -18.51
C ASP A 306 -13.90 2.26 -17.58
N SER A 307 -13.94 3.48 -18.12
CA SER A 307 -13.58 4.69 -17.38
C SER A 307 -14.55 5.05 -16.25
N THR A 308 -15.68 4.35 -16.14
CA THR A 308 -16.58 4.51 -14.99
C THR A 308 -16.10 3.74 -13.77
N LYS A 309 -15.09 2.88 -13.93
CA LYS A 309 -14.47 2.16 -12.80
C LYS A 309 -13.28 2.94 -12.24
N TRP A 310 -12.33 3.31 -13.09
CA TRP A 310 -11.15 4.15 -12.77
C TRP A 310 -10.56 4.77 -14.03
N ASP A 311 -9.73 5.81 -13.87
CA ASP A 311 -9.18 6.57 -14.99
C ASP A 311 -7.92 5.94 -15.59
N ALA A 312 -7.01 5.46 -14.78
CA ALA A 312 -5.70 5.00 -15.21
C ALA A 312 -5.27 3.71 -14.53
N SER A 313 -4.58 2.83 -15.27
CA SER A 313 -3.85 1.68 -14.72
C SER A 313 -2.35 1.92 -14.82
N VAL A 314 -1.64 1.73 -13.72
CA VAL A 314 -0.17 1.87 -13.65
C VAL A 314 0.48 0.51 -13.89
N TYR A 315 1.38 0.46 -14.86
CA TYR A 315 2.27 -0.67 -15.08
C TYR A 315 3.57 -0.48 -14.30
N PHE A 316 3.97 -1.52 -13.61
CA PHE A 316 5.28 -1.64 -12.98
C PHE A 316 6.09 -2.72 -13.69
N PRO A 317 7.35 -2.44 -14.10
CA PRO A 317 8.19 -3.47 -14.70
C PRO A 317 8.47 -4.60 -13.70
N PRO A 318 8.93 -5.78 -14.19
CA PRO A 318 9.33 -6.88 -13.31
C PRO A 318 10.34 -6.44 -12.26
N THR A 319 10.16 -6.90 -11.03
CA THR A 319 11.03 -6.54 -9.90
C THR A 319 12.44 -7.10 -10.10
N THR A 320 13.43 -6.23 -10.07
CA THR A 320 14.85 -6.59 -9.99
C THR A 320 15.37 -6.42 -8.56
N TYR A 321 16.49 -7.08 -8.25
CA TYR A 321 17.05 -7.10 -6.90
C TYR A 321 18.54 -6.74 -6.91
N ALA A 322 18.94 -5.96 -5.89
CA ALA A 322 20.34 -5.69 -5.57
C ALA A 322 20.51 -5.78 -4.05
N HIS A 323 21.61 -6.36 -3.57
CA HIS A 323 21.87 -6.57 -2.13
C HIS A 323 20.69 -7.24 -1.40
N GLY A 324 20.06 -8.24 -2.05
CA GLY A 324 18.87 -8.91 -1.50
C GLY A 324 17.59 -8.06 -1.47
N ARG A 325 17.61 -6.82 -1.94
CA ARG A 325 16.51 -5.85 -1.85
C ARG A 325 15.91 -5.53 -3.22
N PRO A 326 14.59 -5.34 -3.34
CA PRO A 326 13.99 -4.87 -4.57
C PRO A 326 14.49 -3.47 -4.94
N THR A 327 14.83 -3.27 -6.22
CA THR A 327 15.35 -1.98 -6.69
C THR A 327 14.32 -0.86 -6.67
N TRP A 328 13.03 -1.18 -6.71
CA TRP A 328 11.96 -0.20 -6.60
C TRP A 328 11.91 0.53 -5.23
N LEU A 329 12.59 0.04 -4.19
CA LEU A 329 12.77 0.78 -2.94
C LEU A 329 13.47 2.12 -3.12
N LEU A 330 14.24 2.27 -4.20
CA LEU A 330 14.92 3.53 -4.57
C LEU A 330 14.05 4.47 -5.40
N LEU A 331 12.86 4.05 -5.82
CA LEU A 331 12.01 4.82 -6.74
C LEU A 331 11.66 6.20 -6.17
N GLY A 332 11.93 7.25 -6.94
CA GLY A 332 11.55 8.63 -6.61
C GLY A 332 12.14 9.17 -5.32
N SER A 333 13.18 8.53 -4.76
CA SER A 333 13.77 8.90 -3.46
C SER A 333 15.26 9.23 -3.57
N THR A 334 15.78 9.87 -2.51
CA THR A 334 17.22 10.11 -2.30
C THR A 334 17.84 9.00 -1.43
N ARG A 335 17.26 7.80 -1.48
CA ARG A 335 17.73 6.66 -0.69
C ARG A 335 18.83 5.91 -1.42
N HIS A 336 19.68 5.27 -0.64
CA HIS A 336 20.79 4.46 -1.11
C HIS A 336 20.85 3.13 -0.37
N TYR A 337 21.46 2.14 -0.96
CA TYR A 337 21.80 0.91 -0.25
C TYR A 337 22.86 1.19 0.82
N TYR A 338 22.57 0.77 2.02
CA TYR A 338 23.49 0.77 3.14
C TYR A 338 23.85 -0.70 3.46
N PRO A 339 24.99 -1.22 2.96
CA PRO A 339 25.40 -2.60 3.17
C PRO A 339 25.59 -2.90 4.66
N LEU A 340 25.11 -4.05 5.10
CA LEU A 340 25.28 -4.50 6.47
C LEU A 340 26.65 -5.13 6.68
N ALA A 341 27.27 -4.81 7.83
CA ALA A 341 28.59 -5.33 8.22
C ALA A 341 28.50 -6.04 9.58
N ALA A 342 28.95 -7.29 9.64
CA ALA A 342 28.85 -8.13 10.82
C ALA A 342 29.86 -7.81 11.94
N LYS A 343 30.85 -6.92 11.67
CA LYS A 343 31.89 -6.57 12.64
C LYS A 343 31.29 -5.94 13.90
N GLY A 344 31.61 -6.49 15.06
CA GLY A 344 31.13 -5.97 16.36
C GLY A 344 29.73 -6.41 16.75
N LEU A 345 29.09 -7.31 16.00
CA LEU A 345 27.79 -7.86 16.36
C LEU A 345 27.92 -8.92 17.46
N THR A 346 26.96 -8.89 18.39
CA THR A 346 26.84 -9.85 19.49
C THR A 346 25.59 -10.69 19.43
N VAL A 347 24.66 -10.38 18.50
CA VAL A 347 23.45 -11.17 18.20
C VAL A 347 23.81 -12.35 17.32
N ALA A 348 23.05 -13.43 17.44
CA ALA A 348 23.14 -14.59 16.55
C ALA A 348 22.45 -14.33 15.19
N PHE A 349 22.68 -15.22 14.22
CA PHE A 349 22.00 -15.20 12.92
C PHE A 349 21.05 -16.41 12.79
N PRO A 350 19.91 -16.25 12.12
CA PRO A 350 19.44 -15.01 11.51
C PRO A 350 19.07 -13.94 12.53
N CYS A 351 19.14 -12.67 12.12
CA CYS A 351 18.67 -11.58 12.95
C CYS A 351 17.83 -10.58 12.15
N LEU A 352 16.81 -10.01 12.77
CA LEU A 352 16.05 -8.87 12.23
C LEU A 352 16.83 -7.58 12.49
N VAL A 353 17.09 -6.83 11.44
CA VAL A 353 17.72 -5.51 11.50
C VAL A 353 16.68 -4.47 11.17
N ARG A 354 16.37 -3.59 12.12
CA ARG A 354 15.37 -2.54 12.03
C ARG A 354 16.04 -1.19 12.14
N ALA A 355 15.86 -0.30 11.18
CA ALA A 355 16.42 1.04 11.17
C ALA A 355 15.38 2.08 11.61
N TYR A 356 15.72 2.95 12.54
CA TYR A 356 14.89 4.05 13.04
C TYR A 356 15.61 5.38 12.84
N LYS A 357 14.90 6.44 12.49
CA LYS A 357 15.49 7.79 12.44
C LYS A 357 15.95 8.20 13.83
N ALA A 358 17.08 8.90 13.92
CA ALA A 358 17.57 9.41 15.20
C ALA A 358 16.52 10.34 15.85
N GLY A 359 16.23 10.08 17.12
CA GLY A 359 15.22 10.83 17.88
C GLY A 359 13.82 10.21 17.89
N GLU A 360 13.56 9.15 17.10
CA GLU A 360 12.34 8.37 17.22
C GLU A 360 12.48 7.31 18.35
N ASP A 361 11.36 7.03 19.02
CA ASP A 361 11.29 6.00 20.07
C ASP A 361 11.33 4.60 19.44
N VAL A 362 12.46 3.92 19.54
CA VAL A 362 12.67 2.59 18.91
C VAL A 362 11.73 1.50 19.43
N GLU A 363 11.15 1.67 20.63
CA GLU A 363 10.20 0.70 21.18
C GLU A 363 8.76 0.90 20.63
N LYS A 364 8.46 2.07 20.10
CA LYS A 364 7.12 2.42 19.62
C LYS A 364 7.08 2.71 18.13
N ALA A 365 8.09 3.40 17.59
CA ALA A 365 8.10 3.82 16.19
C ALA A 365 8.05 2.64 15.21
N ILE A 366 7.55 2.90 14.04
CA ILE A 366 7.72 2.00 12.90
C ILE A 366 9.11 2.23 12.33
N PRO A 367 9.91 1.20 12.05
CA PRO A 367 11.22 1.37 11.43
C PRO A 367 11.07 1.94 10.01
N VAL A 368 12.08 2.65 9.54
CA VAL A 368 12.13 3.17 8.16
C VAL A 368 12.50 2.09 7.15
N ASP A 369 13.16 1.03 7.60
CA ASP A 369 13.43 -0.19 6.84
C ASP A 369 13.68 -1.36 7.77
N VAL A 370 13.35 -2.57 7.29
CA VAL A 370 13.54 -3.84 8.00
C VAL A 370 14.11 -4.86 7.02
N VAL A 371 15.02 -5.69 7.53
CA VAL A 371 15.54 -6.84 6.83
C VAL A 371 15.86 -7.97 7.79
N GLU A 372 15.56 -9.20 7.39
CA GLU A 372 16.05 -10.38 8.05
C GLU A 372 17.42 -10.75 7.47
N TRP A 373 18.47 -10.60 8.25
CA TRP A 373 19.85 -10.87 7.85
C TRP A 373 20.21 -12.32 8.21
N GLN A 374 20.31 -13.16 7.17
CA GLN A 374 20.40 -14.62 7.32
C GLN A 374 21.76 -15.09 7.83
N SER A 375 22.84 -14.43 7.45
CA SER A 375 24.20 -14.81 7.86
C SER A 375 25.17 -13.63 7.69
N PRO A 376 26.32 -13.65 8.37
CA PRO A 376 27.34 -12.60 8.25
C PRO A 376 27.90 -12.41 6.85
N ARG A 377 27.77 -13.43 5.99
CA ARG A 377 28.27 -13.43 4.60
C ARG A 377 27.20 -13.11 3.57
N ALA A 378 25.94 -13.03 3.98
CA ALA A 378 24.86 -12.68 3.06
C ALA A 378 25.01 -11.22 2.60
N ASP A 379 24.98 -11.01 1.28
CA ASP A 379 24.93 -9.67 0.69
C ASP A 379 23.55 -9.06 0.96
N GLN A 380 23.49 -8.24 1.99
CA GLN A 380 22.26 -7.65 2.49
C GLN A 380 22.48 -6.17 2.82
N ALA A 381 21.50 -5.34 2.46
CA ALA A 381 21.53 -3.92 2.74
C ALA A 381 20.20 -3.41 3.29
N LEU A 382 20.26 -2.34 4.09
CA LEU A 382 19.14 -1.45 4.32
C LEU A 382 19.05 -0.43 3.18
N VAL A 383 17.87 0.15 2.98
CA VAL A 383 17.65 1.21 1.99
C VAL A 383 17.30 2.50 2.75
N LEU A 384 18.28 3.38 2.90
CA LEU A 384 18.21 4.55 3.77
C LEU A 384 18.46 5.84 2.99
N ALA A 385 17.78 6.91 3.38
CA ALA A 385 18.15 8.27 2.99
C ALA A 385 19.36 8.74 3.81
N LYS A 386 20.01 9.81 3.35
CA LYS A 386 21.07 10.45 4.13
C LYS A 386 20.57 10.83 5.53
N GLY A 387 21.31 10.43 6.57
CA GLY A 387 20.92 10.76 7.95
C GLY A 387 21.52 9.86 8.99
N ARG A 388 21.21 10.16 10.25
CA ARG A 388 21.60 9.36 11.41
C ARG A 388 20.46 8.43 11.83
N TYR A 389 20.82 7.17 12.10
CA TYR A 389 19.85 6.12 12.44
C TYR A 389 20.30 5.33 13.66
N THR A 390 19.33 4.80 14.38
CA THR A 390 19.50 3.73 15.35
C THR A 390 19.11 2.42 14.68
N LEU A 391 20.02 1.47 14.59
CA LEU A 391 19.72 0.10 14.21
C LEU A 391 19.41 -0.71 15.47
N LEU A 392 18.28 -1.39 15.47
CA LEU A 392 17.93 -2.38 16.48
C LEU A 392 18.02 -3.77 15.83
N LEU A 393 19.01 -4.55 16.24
CA LEU A 393 19.18 -5.94 15.83
C LEU A 393 18.55 -6.86 16.88
N GLN A 394 17.91 -7.93 16.45
CA GLN A 394 17.32 -8.93 17.35
C GLN A 394 17.44 -10.31 16.71
N ASP A 395 18.00 -11.28 17.45
CA ASP A 395 18.05 -12.69 17.02
C ASP A 395 16.78 -13.47 17.42
N GLU A 396 16.68 -14.73 16.97
CA GLU A 396 15.53 -15.60 17.26
C GLU A 396 15.39 -15.95 18.76
N GLN A 397 16.44 -15.83 19.55
CA GLN A 397 16.42 -16.03 21.00
C GLN A 397 15.97 -14.76 21.75
N GLY A 398 15.70 -13.68 21.03
CA GLY A 398 15.26 -12.41 21.59
C GLY A 398 16.40 -11.52 22.11
N LYS A 399 17.68 -11.92 21.94
CA LYS A 399 18.82 -11.06 22.27
C LYS A 399 18.83 -9.84 21.35
N ARG A 400 19.01 -8.66 21.93
CA ARG A 400 18.98 -7.38 21.22
C ARG A 400 20.34 -6.67 21.29
N GLN A 401 20.65 -5.93 20.23
CA GLN A 401 21.78 -5.01 20.16
C GLN A 401 21.36 -3.74 19.43
N GLN A 402 21.77 -2.59 19.94
CA GLN A 402 21.56 -1.31 19.29
C GLN A 402 22.89 -0.75 18.76
N LEU A 403 22.84 -0.17 17.57
CA LEU A 403 23.97 0.51 16.94
C LEU A 403 23.51 1.86 16.41
N THR A 404 24.35 2.87 16.53
CA THR A 404 24.12 4.16 15.83
C THR A 404 24.92 4.18 14.55
N ILE A 405 24.31 4.56 13.45
CA ILE A 405 24.96 4.67 12.15
C ILE A 405 24.70 6.05 11.52
N GLN A 406 25.61 6.43 10.61
CA GLN A 406 25.44 7.57 9.71
C GLN A 406 25.31 7.02 8.30
N ALA A 407 24.13 7.12 7.68
CA ALA A 407 23.94 6.84 6.26
C ALA A 407 24.41 8.04 5.42
N PRO A 408 25.16 7.81 4.30
CA PRO A 408 25.81 8.85 3.49
C PRO A 408 24.85 9.76 2.75
#